data_926148bc784b27a31e5376ed04b5d482
#
_entry.id   926148bc784b27a31e5376ed04b5d482
#
_cell.length_a   1.000
_cell.length_b   1.000
_cell.length_c   1.000
_cell.angle_alpha   90.00
_cell.angle_beta   90.00
_cell.angle_gamma   90.00
#
_symmetry.space_group_name_H-M   'P 1'
#
loop_
_entity.id
_entity.type
_entity.pdbx_description
1 polymer ?
#
loop_
_entity_poly.entity_id
_entity_poly.type
_entity_poly.pdbx_seq_one_letter_code
_entity_poly.pdbx_strand_id
1 'polypeptide(L)'
;SREAGTLSGGESQRIRLATQIGSRLTGVLYVLDEPSIGLHQSDNQKLINSLLEMRDLGNSLIVVEHDTDTMLQADYLIDIGPGAGEHGGTVVAAGTPKEVMDNPNSLTGKYLKGIERIEVPTKRRKGNKKYLEIKGAKENNLKNINVKIPLGTMTLITGVSGSGKSTLINEILYKALAQNIYGSKDKPGKYKEIKGLDNVDKVVQISQAPIGRTPRSNPATYTGVFDDIRDIFSETKEAKIRGYDKGRFSFNVKGG
;
A
#
# COMPACT_ATOMS: atom_id res chain seq x y z
N SER A 1 4.21 17.95 -18.04
CA SER A 1 2.89 17.63 -17.48
C SER A 1 2.65 16.13 -17.66
N ARG A 2 2.11 15.47 -16.66
CA ARG A 2 1.69 14.05 -16.70
C ARG A 2 0.17 13.98 -16.83
N GLU A 3 -0.32 12.97 -17.54
CA GLU A 3 -1.76 12.72 -17.62
C GLU A 3 -2.30 12.27 -16.23
N ALA A 4 -3.50 12.73 -15.89
CA ALA A 4 -4.12 12.43 -14.59
C ALA A 4 -4.26 10.92 -14.33
N GLY A 5 -4.48 10.11 -15.37
CA GLY A 5 -4.56 8.66 -15.28
C GLY A 5 -3.24 7.95 -14.92
N THR A 6 -2.11 8.66 -14.99
CA THR A 6 -0.77 8.12 -14.62
C THR A 6 -0.37 8.47 -13.19
N LEU A 7 -1.21 9.20 -12.45
CA LEU A 7 -0.97 9.57 -11.06
C LEU A 7 -1.35 8.41 -10.13
N SER A 8 -0.52 8.17 -9.14
CA SER A 8 -0.90 7.30 -8.02
C SER A 8 -2.03 7.92 -7.20
N GLY A 9 -2.76 7.11 -6.43
CA GLY A 9 -3.80 7.61 -5.52
C GLY A 9 -3.29 8.72 -4.59
N GLY A 10 -2.11 8.53 -3.99
CA GLY A 10 -1.49 9.53 -3.13
C GLY A 10 -1.07 10.82 -3.87
N GLU A 11 -0.58 10.73 -5.12
CA GLU A 11 -0.27 11.93 -5.92
C GLU A 11 -1.53 12.72 -6.24
N SER A 12 -2.62 12.04 -6.61
CA SER A 12 -3.92 12.67 -6.88
C SER A 12 -4.49 13.35 -5.64
N GLN A 13 -4.39 12.71 -4.47
CA GLN A 13 -4.85 13.26 -3.19
C GLN A 13 -4.07 14.52 -2.81
N ARG A 14 -2.74 14.53 -2.99
CA ARG A 14 -1.91 15.70 -2.72
C ARG A 14 -2.22 16.89 -3.65
N ILE A 15 -2.51 16.64 -4.92
CA ILE A 15 -2.93 17.69 -5.83
C ILE A 15 -4.25 18.32 -5.35
N ARG A 16 -5.23 17.50 -4.94
CA ARG A 16 -6.48 18.00 -4.35
C ARG A 16 -6.22 18.81 -3.10
N LEU A 17 -5.37 18.31 -2.19
CA LEU A 17 -5.02 19.02 -0.96
C LEU A 17 -4.34 20.36 -1.26
N ALA A 18 -3.36 20.41 -2.16
CA ALA A 18 -2.69 21.65 -2.57
C ALA A 18 -3.66 22.68 -3.17
N THR A 19 -4.67 22.22 -3.91
CA THR A 19 -5.72 23.09 -4.45
C THR A 19 -6.58 23.69 -3.33
N GLN A 20 -6.90 22.91 -2.30
CA GLN A 20 -7.68 23.40 -1.15
C GLN A 20 -6.88 24.38 -0.28
N ILE A 21 -5.61 24.13 -0.03
CA ILE A 21 -4.71 25.06 0.68
C ILE A 21 -4.66 26.40 -0.05
N GLY A 22 -4.55 26.38 -1.40
CA GLY A 22 -4.51 27.56 -2.22
C GLY A 22 -5.81 28.39 -2.19
N SER A 23 -6.95 27.77 -1.88
CA SER A 23 -8.25 28.44 -1.81
C SER A 23 -8.42 29.39 -0.61
N ARG A 24 -7.60 29.23 0.44
CA ARG A 24 -7.66 29.98 1.72
C ARG A 24 -9.07 30.05 2.32
N LEU A 25 -9.86 28.99 2.16
CA LEU A 25 -11.17 28.88 2.79
C LEU A 25 -11.02 28.82 4.30
N THR A 26 -11.99 29.38 5.02
CA THR A 26 -12.08 29.40 6.48
C THR A 26 -13.40 28.78 6.95
N GLY A 27 -13.43 28.18 8.15
CA GLY A 27 -14.64 27.57 8.73
C GLY A 27 -15.05 26.27 8.03
N VAL A 28 -14.14 25.60 7.35
CA VAL A 28 -14.38 24.34 6.64
C VAL A 28 -13.95 23.17 7.52
N LEU A 29 -14.71 22.07 7.48
CA LEU A 29 -14.31 20.77 8.00
C LEU A 29 -13.72 19.93 6.85
N TYR A 30 -12.45 19.59 6.96
CA TYR A 30 -11.77 18.66 6.05
C TYR A 30 -11.72 17.27 6.66
N VAL A 31 -12.10 16.25 5.88
CA VAL A 31 -11.97 14.84 6.26
C VAL A 31 -10.98 14.18 5.29
N LEU A 32 -9.91 13.67 5.82
CA LEU A 32 -8.79 13.08 5.07
C LEU A 32 -8.56 11.65 5.53
N ASP A 33 -8.42 10.74 4.57
CA ASP A 33 -8.17 9.33 4.81
C ASP A 33 -6.76 8.98 4.31
N GLU A 34 -5.87 8.61 5.23
CA GLU A 34 -4.47 8.24 5.02
C GLU A 34 -3.70 9.15 4.03
N PRO A 35 -3.66 10.47 4.24
CA PRO A 35 -3.01 11.38 3.29
C PRO A 35 -1.50 11.20 3.18
N SER A 36 -0.85 10.54 4.15
CA SER A 36 0.59 10.23 4.15
C SER A 36 0.96 9.00 3.33
N ILE A 37 -0.03 8.21 2.86
CA ILE A 37 0.24 6.92 2.23
C ILE A 37 1.23 7.03 1.04
N GLY A 38 2.27 6.21 1.07
CA GLY A 38 3.30 6.17 0.03
C GLY A 38 4.23 7.38 -0.03
N LEU A 39 4.19 8.28 0.96
CA LEU A 39 5.12 9.38 1.10
C LEU A 39 6.48 8.92 1.62
N HIS A 40 7.52 9.62 1.18
CA HIS A 40 8.81 9.62 1.87
C HIS A 40 8.71 10.53 3.10
N GLN A 41 9.47 10.23 4.15
CA GLN A 41 9.41 10.98 5.41
C GLN A 41 9.61 12.50 5.23
N SER A 42 10.52 12.91 4.34
CA SER A 42 10.73 14.32 4.00
C SER A 42 9.49 14.99 3.35
N ASP A 43 8.69 14.23 2.60
CA ASP A 43 7.47 14.74 1.99
C ASP A 43 6.31 14.73 2.99
N ASN A 44 6.33 13.80 3.95
CA ASN A 44 5.38 13.74 5.05
C ASN A 44 5.45 15.00 5.92
N GLN A 45 6.64 15.50 6.25
CA GLN A 45 6.78 16.76 6.99
C GLN A 45 6.14 17.95 6.26
N LYS A 46 6.25 18.00 4.93
CA LYS A 46 5.58 19.06 4.13
C LYS A 46 4.07 18.93 4.18
N LEU A 47 3.55 17.70 4.14
CA LEU A 47 2.13 17.42 4.30
C LEU A 47 1.64 17.91 5.67
N ILE A 48 2.31 17.52 6.75
CA ILE A 48 1.96 17.92 8.11
C ILE A 48 1.93 19.44 8.23
N ASN A 49 2.98 20.13 7.76
CA ASN A 49 3.00 21.58 7.78
C ASN A 49 1.81 22.19 7.05
N SER A 50 1.43 21.63 5.91
CA SER A 50 0.27 22.09 5.14
C SER A 50 -1.05 21.87 5.88
N LEU A 51 -1.20 20.76 6.59
CA LEU A 51 -2.38 20.48 7.41
C LEU A 51 -2.48 21.46 8.59
N LEU A 52 -1.36 21.74 9.24
CA LEU A 52 -1.28 22.72 10.31
C LEU A 52 -1.62 24.14 9.83
N GLU A 53 -1.11 24.54 8.66
CA GLU A 53 -1.48 25.83 8.03
C GLU A 53 -2.99 25.92 7.76
N MET A 54 -3.63 24.85 7.27
CA MET A 54 -5.08 24.83 7.06
C MET A 54 -5.84 24.99 8.38
N ARG A 55 -5.41 24.31 9.44
CA ARG A 55 -5.96 24.46 10.80
C ARG A 55 -5.85 25.92 11.28
N ASP A 56 -4.67 26.49 11.15
CA ASP A 56 -4.35 27.84 11.64
C ASP A 56 -5.12 28.94 10.88
N LEU A 57 -5.65 28.64 9.69
CA LEU A 57 -6.61 29.48 8.97
C LEU A 57 -8.03 29.44 9.58
N GLY A 58 -8.27 28.70 10.66
CA GLY A 58 -9.56 28.57 11.33
C GLY A 58 -10.43 27.43 10.78
N ASN A 59 -9.82 26.43 10.15
CA ASN A 59 -10.51 25.22 9.71
C ASN A 59 -10.40 24.10 10.75
N SER A 60 -11.27 23.10 10.62
CA SER A 60 -11.20 21.85 11.35
C SER A 60 -10.74 20.73 10.42
N LEU A 61 -9.86 19.85 10.92
CA LEU A 61 -9.38 18.70 10.16
C LEU A 61 -9.65 17.42 10.96
N ILE A 62 -10.23 16.43 10.32
CA ILE A 62 -10.32 15.05 10.80
C ILE A 62 -9.48 14.22 9.86
N VAL A 63 -8.46 13.56 10.40
CA VAL A 63 -7.48 12.79 9.62
C VAL A 63 -7.42 11.37 10.15
N VAL A 64 -7.67 10.39 9.30
CA VAL A 64 -7.39 8.99 9.60
C VAL A 64 -5.93 8.76 9.25
N GLU A 65 -5.10 8.38 10.20
CA GLU A 65 -3.66 8.25 10.02
C GLU A 65 -3.03 7.16 10.89
N HIS A 66 -1.90 6.65 10.39
CA HIS A 66 -1.07 5.65 11.06
C HIS A 66 0.38 6.12 11.22
N ASP A 67 0.71 7.28 10.65
CA ASP A 67 2.04 7.86 10.72
C ASP A 67 2.30 8.49 12.09
N THR A 68 3.40 8.08 12.71
CA THR A 68 3.78 8.51 14.06
C THR A 68 3.99 10.02 14.15
N ASP A 69 4.65 10.63 13.16
CA ASP A 69 4.98 12.05 13.18
C ASP A 69 3.71 12.91 13.07
N THR A 70 2.75 12.46 12.25
CA THR A 70 1.45 13.10 12.11
C THR A 70 0.64 13.00 13.39
N MET A 71 0.57 11.81 14.01
CA MET A 71 -0.16 11.60 15.26
C MET A 71 0.41 12.46 16.41
N LEU A 72 1.73 12.57 16.52
CA LEU A 72 2.37 13.37 17.59
C LEU A 72 2.16 14.88 17.43
N GLN A 73 1.85 15.37 16.23
CA GLN A 73 1.59 16.77 15.96
C GLN A 73 0.09 17.13 15.94
N ALA A 74 -0.78 16.16 16.14
CA ALA A 74 -2.21 16.40 16.27
C ALA A 74 -2.54 17.12 17.59
N ASP A 75 -3.57 17.96 17.58
CA ASP A 75 -4.06 18.60 18.80
C ASP A 75 -4.87 17.59 19.65
N TYR A 76 -5.51 16.62 18.98
CA TYR A 76 -6.37 15.63 19.62
C TYR A 76 -6.33 14.31 18.87
N LEU A 77 -6.24 13.20 19.59
CA LEU A 77 -6.29 11.84 19.05
C LEU A 77 -7.53 11.11 19.55
N ILE A 78 -8.10 10.28 18.71
CA ILE A 78 -9.14 9.30 19.06
C ILE A 78 -8.62 7.94 18.62
N ASP A 79 -8.33 7.07 19.57
CA ASP A 79 -7.83 5.71 19.33
C ASP A 79 -9.00 4.72 19.34
N ILE A 80 -9.22 4.06 18.20
CA ILE A 80 -10.31 3.10 18.00
C ILE A 80 -9.75 1.69 18.06
N GLY A 81 -10.34 0.85 18.86
CA GLY A 81 -9.87 -0.53 19.05
C GLY A 81 -10.87 -1.36 19.86
N PRO A 82 -10.33 -2.30 20.71
CA PRO A 82 -8.91 -2.69 20.85
C PRO A 82 -8.41 -3.60 19.72
N GLY A 83 -9.30 -4.24 18.95
CA GLY A 83 -8.96 -5.13 17.85
C GLY A 83 -9.61 -4.72 16.55
N ALA A 84 -9.74 -5.68 15.61
CA ALA A 84 -10.41 -5.48 14.32
C ALA A 84 -11.70 -6.29 14.23
N GLY A 85 -12.60 -5.90 13.31
CA GLY A 85 -13.89 -6.56 13.10
C GLY A 85 -14.75 -6.56 14.38
N GLU A 86 -15.27 -7.71 14.77
CA GLU A 86 -16.15 -7.87 15.95
C GLU A 86 -15.47 -7.48 17.27
N HIS A 87 -14.15 -7.46 17.32
CA HIS A 87 -13.36 -7.12 18.49
C HIS A 87 -12.89 -5.65 18.49
N GLY A 88 -13.35 -4.85 17.55
CA GLY A 88 -13.05 -3.44 17.42
C GLY A 88 -14.24 -2.52 17.65
N GLY A 89 -14.15 -1.30 17.14
CA GLY A 89 -15.27 -0.35 17.09
C GLY A 89 -15.57 0.39 18.39
N THR A 90 -14.67 0.35 19.37
CA THR A 90 -14.79 1.12 20.62
C THR A 90 -13.71 2.19 20.72
N VAL A 91 -14.00 3.29 21.38
CA VAL A 91 -12.98 4.31 21.73
C VAL A 91 -12.17 3.79 22.90
N VAL A 92 -10.89 3.48 22.67
CA VAL A 92 -9.96 2.98 23.70
C VAL A 92 -9.33 4.13 24.47
N ALA A 93 -8.99 5.21 23.76
CA ALA A 93 -8.41 6.42 24.31
C ALA A 93 -8.84 7.63 23.48
N ALA A 94 -8.99 8.79 24.13
CA ALA A 94 -9.23 10.05 23.47
C ALA A 94 -8.60 11.17 24.29
N GLY A 95 -7.97 12.15 23.63
CA GLY A 95 -7.28 13.26 24.26
C GLY A 95 -6.11 13.74 23.43
N THR A 96 -5.24 14.52 24.05
CA THR A 96 -3.94 14.91 23.45
C THR A 96 -3.08 13.68 23.18
N PRO A 97 -2.09 13.74 22.28
CA PRO A 97 -1.14 12.65 22.07
C PRO A 97 -0.53 12.13 23.37
N LYS A 98 -0.23 13.01 24.33
CA LYS A 98 0.33 12.64 25.62
C LYS A 98 -0.67 11.83 26.46
N GLU A 99 -1.92 12.22 26.51
CA GLU A 99 -2.96 11.48 27.25
C GLU A 99 -3.20 10.10 26.66
N VAL A 100 -3.18 9.97 25.34
CA VAL A 100 -3.27 8.67 24.64
C VAL A 100 -2.05 7.80 24.93
N MET A 101 -0.83 8.36 24.92
CA MET A 101 0.41 7.66 25.29
C MET A 101 0.40 7.17 26.75
N ASP A 102 -0.24 7.89 27.65
CA ASP A 102 -0.31 7.53 29.07
C ASP A 102 -1.43 6.53 29.39
N ASN A 103 -2.33 6.25 28.44
CA ASN A 103 -3.39 5.25 28.60
C ASN A 103 -2.83 3.82 28.44
N PRO A 104 -2.86 2.98 29.48
CA PRO A 104 -2.28 1.63 29.44
C PRO A 104 -3.03 0.67 28.49
N ASN A 105 -4.27 0.98 28.14
CA ASN A 105 -5.09 0.16 27.23
C ASN A 105 -4.89 0.51 25.76
N SER A 106 -4.32 1.69 25.44
CA SER A 106 -4.06 2.11 24.08
C SER A 106 -2.83 1.39 23.50
N LEU A 107 -3.05 0.57 22.47
CA LEU A 107 -1.97 -0.02 21.71
C LEU A 107 -1.20 1.05 20.94
N THR A 108 -1.91 1.98 20.32
CA THR A 108 -1.35 3.16 19.65
C THR A 108 -0.47 3.97 20.59
N GLY A 109 -0.96 4.22 21.81
CA GLY A 109 -0.19 4.91 22.85
C GLY A 109 1.10 4.20 23.24
N LYS A 110 1.08 2.86 23.34
CA LYS A 110 2.28 2.05 23.63
C LYS A 110 3.33 2.17 22.53
N TYR A 111 2.92 2.15 21.25
CA TYR A 111 3.83 2.35 20.12
C TYR A 111 4.37 3.78 20.08
N LEU A 112 3.55 4.80 20.26
CA LEU A 112 3.99 6.20 20.31
C LEU A 112 4.99 6.46 21.45
N LYS A 113 4.80 5.80 22.59
CA LYS A 113 5.69 5.88 23.76
C LYS A 113 6.95 5.03 23.62
N GLY A 114 7.03 4.16 22.61
CA GLY A 114 8.15 3.25 22.38
C GLY A 114 8.21 2.04 23.32
N ILE A 115 7.13 1.77 24.10
CA ILE A 115 6.99 0.56 24.92
C ILE A 115 6.87 -0.66 24.00
N GLU A 116 5.99 -0.56 23.00
CA GLU A 116 5.89 -1.53 21.92
C GLU A 116 6.65 -1.00 20.70
N ARG A 117 7.39 -1.88 20.03
CA ARG A 117 8.16 -1.52 18.84
C ARG A 117 8.49 -2.75 18.01
N ILE A 118 8.73 -2.54 16.72
CA ILE A 118 9.30 -3.57 15.85
C ILE A 118 10.81 -3.56 16.04
N GLU A 119 11.34 -4.66 16.58
CA GLU A 119 12.77 -4.78 16.87
C GLU A 119 13.60 -4.74 15.57
N VAL A 120 14.62 -3.89 15.58
CA VAL A 120 15.59 -3.84 14.49
C VAL A 120 16.57 -5.02 14.64
N PRO A 121 16.68 -5.90 13.64
CA PRO A 121 17.58 -7.06 13.74
C PRO A 121 19.03 -6.61 13.93
N THR A 122 19.69 -7.12 14.95
CA THR A 122 21.11 -6.87 15.21
C THR A 122 22.03 -7.55 14.19
N LYS A 123 21.56 -8.66 13.60
CA LYS A 123 22.30 -9.42 12.58
C LYS A 123 21.54 -9.44 11.26
N ARG A 124 22.15 -8.92 10.21
CA ARG A 124 21.58 -8.91 8.86
C ARG A 124 21.88 -10.20 8.11
N ARG A 125 20.91 -10.66 7.29
CA ARG A 125 21.08 -11.81 6.40
C ARG A 125 22.07 -11.48 5.30
N LYS A 126 23.02 -12.40 5.02
CA LYS A 126 24.06 -12.21 3.99
C LYS A 126 23.59 -12.53 2.56
N GLY A 127 22.41 -13.12 2.39
CA GLY A 127 21.92 -13.60 1.10
C GLY A 127 22.57 -14.91 0.67
N ASN A 128 22.31 -15.30 -0.58
CA ASN A 128 22.79 -16.55 -1.17
C ASN A 128 23.99 -16.37 -2.11
N LYS A 129 24.65 -15.22 -2.08
CA LYS A 129 25.77 -14.80 -2.94
C LYS A 129 25.41 -14.63 -4.42
N LYS A 130 24.14 -14.76 -4.79
CA LYS A 130 23.62 -14.46 -6.12
C LYS A 130 23.04 -13.05 -6.15
N TYR A 131 23.04 -12.44 -7.33
CA TYR A 131 22.63 -11.05 -7.51
C TYR A 131 21.88 -10.88 -8.83
N LEU A 132 20.96 -9.91 -8.85
CA LEU A 132 20.48 -9.24 -10.06
C LEU A 132 21.28 -7.96 -10.21
N GLU A 133 21.91 -7.73 -11.35
CA GLU A 133 22.71 -6.53 -11.60
C GLU A 133 22.18 -5.81 -12.84
N ILE A 134 21.59 -4.64 -12.62
CA ILE A 134 21.09 -3.75 -13.67
C ILE A 134 22.20 -2.77 -14.00
N LYS A 135 22.56 -2.65 -15.27
CA LYS A 135 23.56 -1.70 -15.75
C LYS A 135 22.96 -0.72 -16.73
N GLY A 136 23.31 0.54 -16.56
CA GLY A 136 22.96 1.58 -17.50
C GLY A 136 21.46 1.87 -17.60
N ALA A 137 20.73 1.81 -16.50
CA ALA A 137 19.31 2.15 -16.45
C ALA A 137 19.10 3.65 -16.77
N LYS A 138 18.29 3.95 -17.82
CA LYS A 138 18.12 5.30 -18.37
C LYS A 138 16.66 5.72 -18.57
N GLU A 139 15.71 4.84 -18.22
CA GLU A 139 14.30 5.15 -18.47
C GLU A 139 13.85 6.31 -17.61
N ASN A 140 12.98 7.16 -18.14
CA ASN A 140 12.44 8.36 -17.51
C ASN A 140 13.54 9.26 -16.93
N ASN A 141 13.56 9.45 -15.60
CA ASN A 141 14.52 10.31 -14.90
C ASN A 141 15.80 9.60 -14.43
N LEU A 142 15.96 8.31 -14.74
CA LEU A 142 17.15 7.55 -14.36
C LEU A 142 18.40 8.03 -15.13
N LYS A 143 19.48 8.28 -14.42
CA LYS A 143 20.71 8.90 -14.94
C LYS A 143 21.80 7.88 -15.27
N ASN A 144 21.48 6.85 -16.08
CA ASN A 144 22.42 5.79 -16.47
C ASN A 144 22.99 5.06 -15.25
N ILE A 145 22.14 4.70 -14.31
CA ILE A 145 22.55 4.13 -13.03
C ILE A 145 22.81 2.63 -13.14
N ASN A 146 23.72 2.14 -12.27
CA ASN A 146 23.97 0.73 -12.06
C ASN A 146 23.47 0.33 -10.67
N VAL A 147 22.74 -0.77 -10.59
CA VAL A 147 22.18 -1.25 -9.33
C VAL A 147 22.40 -2.75 -9.20
N LYS A 148 22.89 -3.18 -8.03
CA LYS A 148 23.11 -4.58 -7.70
C LYS A 148 22.18 -4.97 -6.55
N ILE A 149 21.31 -5.95 -6.77
CA ILE A 149 20.29 -6.40 -5.83
C ILE A 149 20.67 -7.82 -5.37
N PRO A 150 20.99 -8.03 -4.08
CA PRO A 150 21.32 -9.35 -3.55
C PRO A 150 20.07 -10.23 -3.49
N LEU A 151 20.20 -11.50 -3.90
CA LEU A 151 19.14 -12.49 -3.80
C LEU A 151 19.19 -13.23 -2.45
N GLY A 152 18.04 -13.79 -2.04
CA GLY A 152 17.89 -14.41 -0.73
C GLY A 152 17.85 -13.42 0.44
N THR A 153 17.56 -12.14 0.16
CA THR A 153 17.41 -11.06 1.13
C THR A 153 16.11 -10.31 0.92
N MET A 154 15.64 -9.61 1.93
CA MET A 154 14.63 -8.56 1.76
C MET A 154 15.35 -7.26 1.41
N THR A 155 15.16 -6.78 0.19
CA THR A 155 15.77 -5.54 -0.32
C THR A 155 14.69 -4.46 -0.47
N LEU A 156 14.89 -3.31 0.15
CA LEU A 156 14.02 -2.15 0.04
C LEU A 156 14.62 -1.13 -0.92
N ILE A 157 13.76 -0.58 -1.78
CA ILE A 157 14.10 0.55 -2.66
C ILE A 157 13.39 1.79 -2.10
N THR A 158 14.16 2.74 -1.61
CA THR A 158 13.67 3.94 -0.93
C THR A 158 14.05 5.21 -1.68
N GLY A 159 13.47 6.33 -1.29
CA GLY A 159 13.73 7.65 -1.86
C GLY A 159 12.46 8.49 -1.98
N VAL A 160 12.60 9.78 -2.19
CA VAL A 160 11.50 10.73 -2.31
C VAL A 160 10.53 10.38 -3.44
N SER A 161 9.32 10.91 -3.40
CA SER A 161 8.34 10.72 -4.47
C SER A 161 8.90 11.22 -5.81
N GLY A 162 8.69 10.46 -6.89
CA GLY A 162 9.23 10.81 -8.21
C GLY A 162 10.72 10.55 -8.41
N SER A 163 11.45 9.96 -7.44
CA SER A 163 12.90 9.69 -7.58
C SER A 163 13.26 8.60 -8.59
N GLY A 164 12.30 7.86 -9.14
CA GLY A 164 12.53 6.82 -10.15
C GLY A 164 12.47 5.38 -9.61
N LYS A 165 12.04 5.16 -8.37
CA LYS A 165 11.90 3.82 -7.77
C LYS A 165 11.06 2.88 -8.62
N SER A 166 9.85 3.30 -8.96
CA SER A 166 8.92 2.50 -9.78
C SER A 166 9.45 2.30 -11.20
N THR A 167 10.14 3.30 -11.75
CA THR A 167 10.80 3.17 -13.06
C THR A 167 11.86 2.08 -13.03
N LEU A 168 12.72 2.07 -12.01
CA LEU A 168 13.77 1.06 -11.88
C LEU A 168 13.19 -0.36 -11.70
N ILE A 169 12.20 -0.49 -10.80
CA ILE A 169 11.69 -1.81 -10.41
C ILE A 169 10.59 -2.29 -11.34
N ASN A 170 9.54 -1.49 -11.57
CA ASN A 170 8.38 -1.96 -12.33
C ASN A 170 8.62 -1.87 -13.85
N GLU A 171 9.16 -0.72 -14.32
CA GLU A 171 9.31 -0.52 -15.75
C GLU A 171 10.55 -1.23 -16.33
N ILE A 172 11.62 -1.39 -15.57
CA ILE A 172 12.84 -2.06 -16.05
C ILE A 172 12.91 -3.50 -15.52
N LEU A 173 13.14 -3.69 -14.22
CA LEU A 173 13.48 -4.99 -13.67
C LEU A 173 12.34 -6.01 -13.81
N TYR A 174 11.13 -5.65 -13.38
CA TYR A 174 9.98 -6.56 -13.44
C TYR A 174 9.65 -6.95 -14.88
N LYS A 175 9.59 -5.98 -15.81
CA LYS A 175 9.31 -6.27 -17.22
C LYS A 175 10.40 -7.12 -17.85
N ALA A 176 11.68 -6.88 -17.52
CA ALA A 176 12.78 -7.71 -18.01
C ALA A 176 12.69 -9.15 -17.49
N LEU A 177 12.40 -9.35 -16.21
CA LEU A 177 12.17 -10.66 -15.62
C LEU A 177 10.95 -11.35 -16.24
N ALA A 178 9.82 -10.66 -16.38
CA ALA A 178 8.62 -11.20 -16.98
C ALA A 178 8.83 -11.60 -18.45
N GLN A 179 9.61 -10.83 -19.20
CA GLN A 179 10.00 -11.19 -20.57
C GLN A 179 10.90 -12.42 -20.60
N ASN A 180 11.90 -12.49 -19.71
CA ASN A 180 12.84 -13.63 -19.66
C ASN A 180 12.15 -14.92 -19.20
N ILE A 181 11.28 -14.87 -18.20
CA ILE A 181 10.67 -16.06 -17.56
C ILE A 181 9.39 -16.48 -18.27
N TYR A 182 8.54 -15.55 -18.67
CA TYR A 182 7.19 -15.84 -19.17
C TYR A 182 6.99 -15.47 -20.64
N GLY A 183 8.01 -14.92 -21.33
CA GLY A 183 7.87 -14.45 -22.71
C GLY A 183 6.90 -13.26 -22.84
N SER A 184 6.76 -12.42 -21.79
CA SER A 184 5.89 -11.26 -21.83
C SER A 184 6.21 -10.35 -23.01
N LYS A 185 5.15 -9.80 -23.64
CA LYS A 185 5.28 -8.84 -24.76
C LYS A 185 5.59 -7.41 -24.28
N ASP A 186 5.46 -7.15 -22.99
CA ASP A 186 5.74 -5.84 -22.41
C ASP A 186 7.23 -5.54 -22.50
N LYS A 187 7.57 -4.48 -23.20
CA LYS A 187 8.95 -4.07 -23.35
C LYS A 187 9.45 -3.40 -22.07
N PRO A 188 10.58 -3.84 -21.51
CA PRO A 188 11.21 -3.15 -20.40
C PRO A 188 11.71 -1.76 -20.83
N GLY A 189 11.79 -0.84 -19.87
CA GLY A 189 12.38 0.47 -20.08
C GLY A 189 13.87 0.41 -20.43
N LYS A 190 14.47 1.53 -20.79
CA LYS A 190 15.84 1.59 -21.34
C LYS A 190 16.91 1.24 -20.29
N TYR A 191 17.71 0.25 -20.58
CA TYR A 191 18.92 -0.16 -19.84
C TYR A 191 19.96 -0.71 -20.81
N LYS A 192 21.21 -0.89 -20.33
CA LYS A 192 22.29 -1.49 -21.14
C LYS A 192 22.31 -3.02 -21.02
N GLU A 193 22.26 -3.54 -19.80
CA GLU A 193 22.37 -4.97 -19.51
C GLU A 193 21.73 -5.28 -18.15
N ILE A 194 21.13 -6.47 -18.01
CA ILE A 194 20.73 -7.04 -16.71
C ILE A 194 21.36 -8.43 -16.61
N LYS A 195 22.15 -8.66 -15.55
CA LYS A 195 22.78 -9.95 -15.25
C LYS A 195 22.07 -10.67 -14.15
N GLY A 196 22.10 -11.99 -14.19
CA GLY A 196 21.57 -12.86 -13.14
C GLY A 196 20.09 -13.15 -13.24
N LEU A 197 19.43 -12.85 -14.36
CA LEU A 197 18.02 -13.19 -14.60
C LEU A 197 17.76 -14.69 -14.40
N ASP A 198 18.69 -15.55 -14.82
CA ASP A 198 18.60 -17.02 -14.69
C ASP A 198 18.68 -17.52 -13.23
N ASN A 199 18.95 -16.65 -12.28
CA ASN A 199 18.90 -16.98 -10.86
C ASN A 199 17.48 -16.86 -10.26
N VAL A 200 16.49 -16.51 -11.07
CA VAL A 200 15.10 -16.27 -10.65
C VAL A 200 14.18 -17.15 -11.47
N ASP A 201 13.52 -18.09 -10.81
CA ASP A 201 12.62 -19.04 -11.47
C ASP A 201 11.24 -18.44 -11.73
N LYS A 202 10.81 -17.51 -10.89
CA LYS A 202 9.47 -16.89 -10.95
C LYS A 202 9.51 -15.46 -10.41
N VAL A 203 8.75 -14.57 -11.03
CA VAL A 203 8.51 -13.21 -10.53
C VAL A 203 7.03 -13.00 -10.28
N VAL A 204 6.69 -12.45 -9.11
CA VAL A 204 5.32 -12.10 -8.74
C VAL A 204 5.29 -10.62 -8.41
N GLN A 205 4.39 -9.89 -9.03
CA GLN A 205 4.14 -8.48 -8.72
C GLN A 205 2.89 -8.38 -7.83
N ILE A 206 3.05 -7.76 -6.67
CA ILE A 206 1.94 -7.40 -5.80
C ILE A 206 1.83 -5.87 -5.84
N SER A 207 0.70 -5.36 -6.29
CA SER A 207 0.45 -3.92 -6.43
C SER A 207 -0.67 -3.46 -5.51
N GLN A 208 -0.82 -2.17 -5.34
CA GLN A 208 -1.94 -1.53 -4.62
C GLN A 208 -3.23 -1.47 -5.47
N ALA A 209 -3.24 -2.08 -6.66
CA ALA A 209 -4.42 -2.11 -7.50
C ALA A 209 -5.55 -2.89 -6.79
N PRO A 210 -6.80 -2.44 -6.90
CA PRO A 210 -7.95 -3.16 -6.35
C PRO A 210 -8.00 -4.60 -6.89
N ILE A 211 -8.39 -5.56 -6.03
CA ILE A 211 -8.56 -6.98 -6.38
C ILE A 211 -9.60 -7.16 -7.51
N GLY A 212 -10.49 -6.18 -7.68
CA GLY A 212 -11.44 -6.12 -8.78
C GLY A 212 -12.21 -4.80 -8.73
N ARG A 213 -12.87 -4.48 -9.85
CA ARG A 213 -13.58 -3.19 -10.02
C ARG A 213 -15.10 -3.34 -10.04
N THR A 214 -15.62 -4.54 -9.78
CA THR A 214 -17.05 -4.81 -9.80
C THR A 214 -17.55 -5.21 -8.40
N PRO A 215 -18.84 -4.98 -8.08
CA PRO A 215 -19.44 -5.43 -6.82
C PRO A 215 -19.36 -6.95 -6.60
N ARG A 216 -19.10 -7.70 -7.67
CA ARG A 216 -18.95 -9.17 -7.65
C ARG A 216 -17.51 -9.62 -7.34
N SER A 217 -16.57 -8.70 -7.29
CA SER A 217 -15.17 -8.99 -6.94
C SER A 217 -15.03 -9.04 -5.43
N ASN A 218 -14.67 -10.21 -4.92
CA ASN A 218 -14.43 -10.43 -3.49
C ASN A 218 -13.18 -11.31 -3.29
N PRO A 219 -12.60 -11.33 -2.09
CA PRO A 219 -11.40 -12.11 -1.81
C PRO A 219 -11.53 -13.60 -2.10
N ALA A 220 -12.67 -14.22 -1.80
CA ALA A 220 -12.88 -15.66 -2.02
C ALA A 220 -12.87 -16.01 -3.52
N THR A 221 -13.46 -15.17 -4.36
CA THR A 221 -13.40 -15.34 -5.82
C THR A 221 -12.00 -15.12 -6.36
N TYR A 222 -11.31 -14.10 -5.85
CA TYR A 222 -9.93 -13.78 -6.27
C TYR A 222 -8.94 -14.89 -5.94
N THR A 223 -9.07 -15.51 -4.77
CA THR A 223 -8.21 -16.61 -4.32
C THR A 223 -8.59 -17.97 -4.90
N GLY A 224 -9.74 -18.07 -5.58
CA GLY A 224 -10.26 -19.33 -6.08
C GLY A 224 -11.01 -20.19 -5.06
N VAL A 225 -10.98 -19.85 -3.78
CA VAL A 225 -11.63 -20.61 -2.69
C VAL A 225 -13.15 -20.73 -2.92
N PHE A 226 -13.74 -19.76 -3.60
CA PHE A 226 -15.18 -19.81 -3.89
C PHE A 226 -15.57 -20.97 -4.83
N ASP A 227 -14.63 -21.43 -5.67
CA ASP A 227 -14.85 -22.60 -6.53
C ASP A 227 -14.95 -23.88 -5.70
N ASP A 228 -14.06 -24.05 -4.72
CA ASP A 228 -14.10 -25.18 -3.78
C ASP A 228 -15.36 -25.16 -2.91
N ILE A 229 -15.79 -23.99 -2.46
CA ILE A 229 -17.04 -23.82 -1.71
C ILE A 229 -18.23 -24.27 -2.55
N ARG A 230 -18.31 -23.86 -3.81
CA ARG A 230 -19.40 -24.27 -4.72
C ARG A 230 -19.41 -25.78 -4.97
N ASP A 231 -18.22 -26.38 -5.05
CA ASP A 231 -18.10 -27.84 -5.18
C ASP A 231 -18.70 -28.55 -3.98
N ILE A 232 -18.31 -28.16 -2.77
CA ILE A 232 -18.83 -28.74 -1.54
C ILE A 232 -20.33 -28.59 -1.45
N PHE A 233 -20.89 -27.41 -1.77
CA PHE A 233 -22.35 -27.22 -1.76
C PHE A 233 -23.09 -28.08 -2.79
N SER A 234 -22.51 -28.24 -3.98
CA SER A 234 -23.13 -29.09 -5.03
C SER A 234 -23.12 -30.58 -4.68
N GLU A 235 -22.23 -31.03 -3.81
CA GLU A 235 -22.13 -32.41 -3.36
C GLU A 235 -23.03 -32.74 -2.19
N THR A 236 -23.69 -31.77 -1.57
CA THR A 236 -24.65 -32.01 -0.48
C THR A 236 -25.83 -32.90 -0.93
N LYS A 237 -26.37 -33.68 -0.01
CA LYS A 237 -27.52 -34.54 -0.30
C LYS A 237 -28.70 -33.76 -0.88
N GLU A 238 -28.96 -32.59 -0.33
CA GLU A 238 -30.07 -31.74 -0.76
C GLU A 238 -29.85 -31.17 -2.17
N ALA A 239 -28.62 -30.73 -2.49
CA ALA A 239 -28.28 -30.29 -3.82
C ALA A 239 -28.46 -31.40 -4.86
N LYS A 240 -28.02 -32.64 -4.55
CA LYS A 240 -28.16 -33.81 -5.41
C LYS A 240 -29.63 -34.19 -5.63
N ILE A 241 -30.46 -34.17 -4.58
CA ILE A 241 -31.90 -34.45 -4.67
C ILE A 241 -32.62 -33.44 -5.57
N ARG A 242 -32.21 -32.16 -5.50
CA ARG A 242 -32.79 -31.05 -6.27
C ARG A 242 -32.15 -30.88 -7.65
N GLY A 243 -31.14 -31.65 -8.00
CA GLY A 243 -30.41 -31.53 -9.27
C GLY A 243 -29.62 -30.22 -9.40
N TYR A 244 -29.14 -29.68 -8.30
CA TYR A 244 -28.36 -28.44 -8.30
C TYR A 244 -26.90 -28.75 -8.60
N ASP A 245 -26.37 -28.10 -9.62
CA ASP A 245 -24.94 -28.09 -9.96
C ASP A 245 -24.21 -26.88 -9.35
N LYS A 246 -22.88 -26.76 -9.59
CA LYS A 246 -22.05 -25.64 -9.15
C LYS A 246 -22.59 -24.27 -9.54
N GLY A 247 -23.26 -24.18 -10.71
CA GLY A 247 -23.82 -22.93 -11.21
C GLY A 247 -24.88 -22.35 -10.28
N ARG A 248 -25.65 -23.23 -9.63
CA ARG A 248 -26.73 -22.85 -8.68
C ARG A 248 -26.20 -22.10 -7.46
N PHE A 249 -24.94 -22.30 -7.09
CA PHE A 249 -24.28 -21.69 -5.95
C PHE A 249 -23.39 -20.50 -6.37
N SER A 250 -23.62 -19.92 -7.54
CA SER A 250 -22.86 -18.82 -8.08
C SER A 250 -23.70 -17.55 -8.18
N PHE A 251 -23.24 -16.46 -7.53
CA PHE A 251 -23.87 -15.14 -7.70
C PHE A 251 -23.56 -14.48 -9.06
N ASN A 252 -22.76 -15.11 -9.90
CA ASN A 252 -22.40 -14.63 -11.24
C ASN A 252 -23.28 -15.23 -12.35
N VAL A 253 -24.08 -16.24 -12.05
CA VAL A 253 -24.94 -16.95 -13.00
C VAL A 253 -26.41 -16.65 -12.70
N LYS A 254 -27.23 -16.44 -13.75
CA LYS A 254 -28.65 -16.21 -13.57
C LYS A 254 -29.31 -17.45 -12.94
N GLY A 255 -29.95 -17.27 -11.79
CA GLY A 255 -30.59 -18.35 -11.03
C GLY A 255 -29.69 -19.07 -10.03
N GLY A 256 -28.49 -18.55 -9.85
CA GLY A 256 -27.56 -18.96 -8.79
C GLY A 256 -27.77 -18.20 -7.51
#